data_58f3bff5781477f85505c6319ab16237
#
_entry.id   58f3bff5781477f85505c6319ab16237
#
_cell.length_a   1.000
_cell.length_b   1.000
_cell.length_c   1.000
_cell.angle_alpha   90.00
_cell.angle_beta   90.00
_cell.angle_gamma   90.00
#
_symmetry.space_group_name_H-M   'P 1'
#
loop_
_entity.id
_entity.type
_entity.pdbx_description
1 polymer ?
#
loop_
_entity_poly.entity_id
_entity_poly.type
_entity_poly.pdbx_seq_one_letter_code
_entity_poly.pdbx_strand_id
1 'polypeptide(L)'
;GERGYYAGKTKAQADAEREELFQIMRDLVLWENTNNEEVLGRARAAIAKSWRETCALNPGKPGFDPEVLPAFHDPFAGGGALPLEAQRLGLESHASDLNPVAVTINKAMIEIPPRFAGRAPVGPQIEAERGTKKGTREAFPDWSGARGLAEDVRRYGAWMREQAQQRIGHL
;
A
#
# COMPACT_ATOMS: atom_id res chain seq x y z
N GLY A 1 -18.81 -17.27 19.85
CA GLY A 1 -18.82 -17.71 21.19
C GLY A 1 -17.45 -18.17 21.69
N GLU A 2 -17.34 -18.33 22.98
CA GLU A 2 -16.12 -18.66 23.72
C GLU A 2 -15.37 -19.92 23.24
N ARG A 3 -16.07 -20.87 22.60
CA ARG A 3 -15.48 -22.16 22.18
C ARG A 3 -14.45 -22.06 21.06
N GLY A 4 -14.53 -21.06 20.19
CA GLY A 4 -13.55 -20.88 19.11
C GLY A 4 -12.24 -20.21 19.58
N TYR A 5 -12.36 -19.32 20.56
CA TYR A 5 -11.23 -18.51 21.03
C TYR A 5 -10.24 -19.31 21.88
N TYR A 6 -10.73 -20.30 22.66
CA TYR A 6 -9.92 -21.12 23.55
C TYR A 6 -9.57 -22.50 22.99
N ALA A 7 -9.81 -22.81 21.72
CA ALA A 7 -9.61 -24.12 21.16
C ALA A 7 -8.19 -24.66 21.46
N GLY A 8 -8.09 -25.55 22.44
CA GLY A 8 -6.82 -26.17 22.86
C GLY A 8 -5.86 -25.30 23.67
N LYS A 9 -6.24 -24.06 24.05
CA LYS A 9 -5.41 -23.13 24.84
C LYS A 9 -6.00 -22.85 26.21
N THR A 10 -5.15 -22.59 27.19
CA THR A 10 -5.57 -22.04 28.48
C THR A 10 -5.96 -20.57 28.33
N LYS A 11 -6.78 -20.06 29.24
CA LYS A 11 -7.15 -18.64 29.27
C LYS A 11 -5.90 -17.74 29.27
N ALA A 12 -4.90 -18.06 30.08
CA ALA A 12 -3.66 -17.27 30.16
C ALA A 12 -2.90 -17.23 28.83
N GLN A 13 -2.87 -18.34 28.09
CA GLN A 13 -2.23 -18.37 26.75
C GLN A 13 -3.03 -17.52 25.75
N ALA A 14 -4.33 -17.61 25.76
CA ALA A 14 -5.17 -16.80 24.87
C ALA A 14 -5.09 -15.30 25.19
N ASP A 15 -5.03 -14.91 26.47
CA ASP A 15 -4.84 -13.52 26.89
C ASP A 15 -3.45 -13.00 26.50
N ALA A 16 -2.42 -13.82 26.58
CA ALA A 16 -1.06 -13.43 26.13
C ALA A 16 -0.99 -13.20 24.61
N GLU A 17 -1.57 -14.11 23.81
CA GLU A 17 -1.65 -13.92 22.34
C GLU A 17 -2.46 -12.69 21.96
N ARG A 18 -3.55 -12.43 22.67
CA ARG A 18 -4.36 -11.23 22.47
C ARG A 18 -3.56 -9.96 22.76
N GLU A 19 -2.79 -9.92 23.83
CA GLU A 19 -1.96 -8.76 24.16
C GLU A 19 -0.84 -8.54 23.13
N GLU A 20 -0.24 -9.61 22.60
CA GLU A 20 0.71 -9.54 21.49
C GLU A 20 0.07 -8.89 20.25
N LEU A 21 -1.15 -9.30 19.86
CA LEU A 21 -1.87 -8.71 18.74
C LEU A 21 -2.19 -7.22 19.00
N PHE A 22 -2.60 -6.87 20.22
CA PHE A 22 -2.82 -5.47 20.57
C PHE A 22 -1.54 -4.64 20.52
N GLN A 23 -0.40 -5.22 20.89
CA GLN A 23 0.87 -4.52 20.77
C GLN A 23 1.23 -4.26 19.30
N ILE A 24 1.04 -5.24 18.40
CA ILE A 24 1.22 -5.05 16.96
C ILE A 24 0.31 -3.93 16.46
N MET A 25 -0.97 -3.91 16.85
CA MET A 25 -1.91 -2.84 16.44
C MET A 25 -1.49 -1.46 16.97
N ARG A 26 -1.02 -1.36 18.22
CA ARG A 26 -0.50 -0.10 18.77
C ARG A 26 0.70 0.42 17.98
N ASP A 27 1.62 -0.49 17.61
CA ASP A 27 2.79 -0.13 16.82
C ASP A 27 2.41 0.31 15.39
N LEU A 28 1.42 -0.36 14.77
CA LEU A 28 0.97 -0.04 13.40
C LEU A 28 0.32 1.34 13.26
N VAL A 29 -0.37 1.84 14.30
CA VAL A 29 -1.05 3.14 14.25
C VAL A 29 -0.13 4.32 14.50
N LEU A 30 1.11 4.08 14.92
CA LEU A 30 2.10 5.15 15.09
C LEU A 30 2.57 5.63 13.72
N TRP A 31 2.53 6.95 13.53
CA TRP A 31 2.92 7.58 12.26
C TRP A 31 4.37 7.26 11.85
N GLU A 32 5.26 7.17 12.84
CA GLU A 32 6.68 6.85 12.67
C GLU A 32 6.88 5.45 12.07
N ASN A 33 5.92 4.55 12.28
CA ASN A 33 5.99 3.16 11.82
C ASN A 33 5.31 2.92 10.46
N THR A 34 4.87 3.97 9.77
CA THR A 34 4.17 3.84 8.47
C THR A 34 4.94 3.00 7.46
N ASN A 35 6.28 3.11 7.43
CA ASN A 35 7.17 2.36 6.54
C ASN A 35 8.17 1.47 7.31
N ASN A 36 7.86 1.13 8.55
CA ASN A 36 8.72 0.29 9.37
C ASN A 36 8.50 -1.19 9.02
N GLU A 37 9.41 -1.77 8.23
CA GLU A 37 9.30 -3.14 7.75
C GLU A 37 9.34 -4.19 8.88
N GLU A 38 9.92 -3.90 10.04
CA GLU A 38 9.88 -4.78 11.20
C GLU A 38 8.45 -4.88 11.74
N VAL A 39 7.77 -3.74 11.94
CA VAL A 39 6.39 -3.69 12.43
C VAL A 39 5.44 -4.30 11.40
N LEU A 40 5.59 -3.94 10.12
CA LEU A 40 4.80 -4.52 9.03
C LEU A 40 5.01 -6.03 8.90
N GLY A 41 6.25 -6.50 9.05
CA GLY A 41 6.59 -7.92 9.02
C GLY A 41 5.92 -8.71 10.14
N ARG A 42 5.89 -8.18 11.37
CA ARG A 42 5.16 -8.80 12.49
C ARG A 42 3.66 -8.90 12.21
N ALA A 43 3.06 -7.85 11.67
CA ALA A 43 1.64 -7.83 11.32
C ALA A 43 1.33 -8.85 10.22
N ARG A 44 2.11 -8.88 9.14
CA ARG A 44 1.97 -9.86 8.04
C ARG A 44 2.12 -11.31 8.56
N ALA A 45 3.07 -11.55 9.46
CA ALA A 45 3.27 -12.86 10.07
C ALA A 45 2.06 -13.29 10.93
N ALA A 46 1.48 -12.37 11.70
CA ALA A 46 0.28 -12.64 12.49
C ALA A 46 -0.94 -12.96 11.61
N ILE A 47 -1.13 -12.23 10.50
CA ILE A 47 -2.18 -12.50 9.50
C ILE A 47 -1.98 -13.89 8.90
N ALA A 48 -0.77 -14.21 8.43
CA ALA A 48 -0.48 -15.51 7.83
C ALA A 48 -0.65 -16.68 8.80
N LYS A 49 -0.28 -16.49 10.08
CA LYS A 49 -0.51 -17.48 11.14
C LYS A 49 -2.00 -17.74 11.32
N SER A 50 -2.79 -16.68 11.50
CA SER A 50 -4.26 -16.77 11.67
C SER A 50 -4.93 -17.44 10.48
N TRP A 51 -4.47 -17.13 9.24
CA TRP A 51 -5.00 -17.76 8.04
C TRP A 51 -4.69 -19.26 7.98
N ARG A 52 -3.47 -19.69 8.28
CA ARG A 52 -3.11 -21.10 8.33
C ARG A 52 -3.92 -21.87 9.38
N GLU A 53 -4.15 -21.29 10.56
CA GLU A 53 -5.03 -21.87 11.56
C GLU A 53 -6.47 -22.01 11.06
N THR A 54 -6.97 -21.00 10.34
CA THR A 54 -8.30 -21.03 9.72
C THR A 54 -8.40 -22.12 8.66
N CYS A 55 -7.39 -22.27 7.81
CA CYS A 55 -7.35 -23.34 6.79
C CYS A 55 -7.31 -24.72 7.44
N ALA A 56 -6.55 -24.91 8.53
CA ALA A 56 -6.48 -26.17 9.26
C ALA A 56 -7.84 -26.57 9.87
N LEU A 57 -8.69 -25.62 10.22
CA LEU A 57 -10.07 -25.85 10.69
C LEU A 57 -11.07 -26.14 9.55
N ASN A 58 -10.66 -25.94 8.29
CA ASN A 58 -11.52 -26.10 7.11
C ASN A 58 -10.87 -26.98 6.03
N PRO A 59 -10.40 -28.18 6.37
CA PRO A 59 -9.64 -29.01 5.42
C PRO A 59 -10.48 -29.38 4.21
N GLY A 60 -9.89 -29.25 3.02
CA GLY A 60 -10.52 -29.65 1.74
C GLY A 60 -11.65 -28.75 1.26
N LYS A 61 -11.95 -27.64 1.96
CA LYS A 61 -12.95 -26.68 1.46
C LYS A 61 -12.33 -25.76 0.40
N PRO A 62 -13.04 -25.48 -0.70
CA PRO A 62 -12.59 -24.52 -1.71
C PRO A 62 -12.29 -23.15 -1.10
N GLY A 63 -11.19 -22.52 -1.52
CA GLY A 63 -10.78 -21.19 -1.05
C GLY A 63 -9.99 -21.16 0.26
N PHE A 64 -9.76 -22.33 0.91
CA PHE A 64 -8.93 -22.44 2.12
C PHE A 64 -7.56 -23.03 1.78
N ASP A 65 -6.75 -22.27 1.08
CA ASP A 65 -5.36 -22.59 0.77
C ASP A 65 -4.42 -21.83 1.74
N PRO A 66 -3.63 -22.53 2.57
CA PRO A 66 -2.74 -21.88 3.54
C PRO A 66 -1.62 -21.04 2.91
N GLU A 67 -1.27 -21.30 1.64
CA GLU A 67 -0.24 -20.57 0.91
C GLU A 67 -0.78 -19.31 0.19
N VAL A 68 -2.11 -19.18 0.09
CA VAL A 68 -2.77 -18.05 -0.57
C VAL A 68 -3.63 -17.29 0.42
N LEU A 69 -3.23 -16.08 0.79
CA LEU A 69 -4.01 -15.24 1.69
C LEU A 69 -5.37 -14.87 1.05
N PRO A 70 -6.43 -14.73 1.85
CA PRO A 70 -7.73 -14.33 1.32
C PRO A 70 -7.68 -12.89 0.79
N ALA A 71 -8.44 -12.64 -0.28
CA ALA A 71 -8.59 -11.29 -0.79
C ALA A 71 -9.45 -10.44 0.18
N PHE A 72 -9.14 -9.15 0.22
CA PHE A 72 -9.90 -8.14 0.94
C PHE A 72 -10.77 -7.35 -0.05
N HIS A 73 -12.04 -7.12 0.27
CA HIS A 73 -12.93 -6.31 -0.55
C HIS A 73 -13.67 -5.28 0.32
N ASP A 74 -13.54 -4.00 -0.06
CA ASP A 74 -14.31 -2.90 0.49
C ASP A 74 -15.32 -2.40 -0.55
N PRO A 75 -16.63 -2.69 -0.39
CA PRO A 75 -17.67 -2.26 -1.33
C PRO A 75 -18.06 -0.78 -1.19
N PHE A 76 -17.57 -0.08 -0.16
CA PHE A 76 -17.85 1.32 0.13
C PHE A 76 -16.55 2.07 0.44
N ALA A 77 -15.57 1.92 -0.43
CA ALA A 77 -14.18 2.25 -0.16
C ALA A 77 -13.91 3.74 0.11
N GLY A 78 -14.79 4.66 -0.31
CA GLY A 78 -14.60 6.09 -0.09
C GLY A 78 -13.21 6.56 -0.54
N GLY A 79 -12.42 7.11 0.39
CA GLY A 79 -11.05 7.53 0.15
C GLY A 79 -10.03 6.40 0.02
N GLY A 80 -10.42 5.12 0.16
CA GLY A 80 -9.54 3.98 -0.06
C GLY A 80 -8.59 3.64 1.09
N ALA A 81 -8.81 4.14 2.30
CA ALA A 81 -7.91 3.89 3.42
C ALA A 81 -7.79 2.41 3.79
N LEU A 82 -8.92 1.70 3.90
CA LEU A 82 -8.93 0.27 4.24
C LEU A 82 -8.30 -0.60 3.14
N PRO A 83 -8.66 -0.46 1.85
CA PRO A 83 -8.00 -1.18 0.77
C PRO A 83 -6.49 -0.93 0.69
N LEU A 84 -6.05 0.31 0.92
CA LEU A 84 -4.63 0.67 0.94
C LEU A 84 -3.88 -0.04 2.07
N GLU A 85 -4.45 -0.06 3.28
CA GLU A 85 -3.86 -0.75 4.42
C GLU A 85 -3.85 -2.28 4.22
N ALA A 86 -4.90 -2.85 3.64
CA ALA A 86 -4.94 -4.27 3.30
C ALA A 86 -3.82 -4.63 2.32
N GLN A 87 -3.60 -3.82 1.27
CA GLN A 87 -2.50 -3.99 0.32
C GLN A 87 -1.14 -3.87 1.02
N ARG A 88 -0.96 -2.88 1.92
CA ARG A 88 0.27 -2.69 2.69
C ARG A 88 0.59 -3.90 3.58
N LEU A 89 -0.43 -4.57 4.09
CA LEU A 89 -0.32 -5.80 4.88
C LEU A 89 -0.20 -7.08 4.03
N GLY A 90 -0.14 -6.96 2.71
CA GLY A 90 0.11 -8.09 1.80
C GLY A 90 -1.12 -8.85 1.33
N LEU A 91 -2.32 -8.31 1.55
CA LEU A 91 -3.56 -8.88 1.03
C LEU A 91 -3.84 -8.39 -0.39
N GLU A 92 -4.37 -9.25 -1.25
CA GLU A 92 -5.00 -8.82 -2.49
C GLU A 92 -6.19 -7.94 -2.14
N SER A 93 -6.23 -6.72 -2.68
CA SER A 93 -7.18 -5.71 -2.24
C SER A 93 -8.05 -5.22 -3.39
N HIS A 94 -9.37 -5.31 -3.18
CA HIS A 94 -10.39 -4.83 -4.11
C HIS A 94 -11.19 -3.71 -3.45
N ALA A 95 -11.41 -2.64 -4.20
CA ALA A 95 -12.16 -1.47 -3.76
C ALA A 95 -13.26 -1.16 -4.76
N SER A 96 -14.46 -0.86 -4.28
CA SER A 96 -15.55 -0.34 -5.11
C SER A 96 -16.28 0.79 -4.38
N ASP A 97 -16.88 1.69 -5.15
CA ASP A 97 -17.69 2.79 -4.64
C ASP A 97 -18.66 3.26 -5.72
N LEU A 98 -19.81 3.79 -5.32
CA LEU A 98 -20.77 4.42 -6.25
C LEU A 98 -20.34 5.82 -6.67
N ASN A 99 -19.51 6.49 -5.87
CA ASN A 99 -19.01 7.83 -6.15
C ASN A 99 -17.79 7.76 -7.10
N PRO A 100 -17.86 8.30 -8.32
CA PRO A 100 -16.75 8.28 -9.27
C PRO A 100 -15.50 9.02 -8.77
N VAL A 101 -15.65 9.99 -7.87
CA VAL A 101 -14.51 10.67 -7.23
C VAL A 101 -13.76 9.70 -6.32
N ALA A 102 -14.48 8.93 -5.50
CA ALA A 102 -13.91 7.88 -4.66
C ALA A 102 -13.16 6.83 -5.51
N VAL A 103 -13.77 6.37 -6.61
CA VAL A 103 -13.13 5.43 -7.55
C VAL A 103 -11.83 6.01 -8.12
N THR A 104 -11.83 7.29 -8.49
CA THR A 104 -10.64 7.97 -9.01
C THR A 104 -9.53 8.06 -7.96
N ILE A 105 -9.87 8.39 -6.71
CA ILE A 105 -8.92 8.42 -5.59
C ILE A 105 -8.32 7.02 -5.36
N ASN A 106 -9.15 5.98 -5.30
CA ASN A 106 -8.69 4.60 -5.13
C ASN A 106 -7.73 4.18 -6.24
N LYS A 107 -8.04 4.48 -7.51
CA LYS A 107 -7.13 4.21 -8.63
C LYS A 107 -5.80 4.93 -8.47
N ALA A 108 -5.82 6.19 -8.11
CA ALA A 108 -4.60 6.99 -7.93
C ALA A 108 -3.71 6.48 -6.79
N MET A 109 -4.30 5.98 -5.70
CA MET A 109 -3.57 5.54 -4.52
C MET A 109 -3.18 4.06 -4.54
N ILE A 110 -4.04 3.19 -5.05
CA ILE A 110 -3.93 1.73 -4.89
C ILE A 110 -3.52 1.04 -6.19
N GLU A 111 -4.12 1.42 -7.32
CA GLU A 111 -3.90 0.72 -8.60
C GLU A 111 -2.69 1.26 -9.35
N ILE A 112 -2.59 2.58 -9.50
CA ILE A 112 -1.59 3.23 -10.36
C ILE A 112 -0.15 3.05 -9.83
N PRO A 113 0.17 3.34 -8.55
CA PRO A 113 1.54 3.27 -8.07
C PRO A 113 2.19 1.88 -8.24
N PRO A 114 1.55 0.75 -7.92
CA PRO A 114 2.13 -0.57 -8.16
C PRO A 114 2.36 -0.89 -9.64
N ARG A 115 1.47 -0.44 -10.54
CA ARG A 115 1.61 -0.69 -12.00
C ARG A 115 2.82 -0.02 -12.62
N PHE A 116 3.28 1.07 -12.03
CA PHE A 116 4.43 1.84 -12.52
C PHE A 116 5.65 1.73 -11.62
N ALA A 117 5.60 0.86 -10.61
CA ALA A 117 6.74 0.61 -9.73
C ALA A 117 7.99 0.19 -10.52
N GLY A 118 9.14 0.77 -10.18
CA GLY A 118 10.41 0.48 -10.80
C GLY A 118 10.61 1.03 -12.21
N ARG A 119 9.66 1.79 -12.76
CA ARG A 119 9.77 2.39 -14.10
C ARG A 119 10.44 3.76 -14.04
N ALA A 120 11.31 4.03 -15.02
CA ALA A 120 11.87 5.36 -15.20
C ALA A 120 10.77 6.35 -15.66
N PRO A 121 10.88 7.65 -15.28
CA PRO A 121 9.95 8.67 -15.72
C PRO A 121 10.01 8.89 -17.23
N VAL A 122 8.85 9.17 -17.83
CA VAL A 122 8.68 9.42 -19.26
C VAL A 122 8.25 10.86 -19.57
N GLY A 123 7.92 11.65 -18.55
CA GLY A 123 7.48 13.04 -18.67
C GLY A 123 8.54 13.97 -19.26
N PRO A 124 8.12 15.17 -19.70
CA PRO A 124 9.01 16.14 -20.31
C PRO A 124 10.14 16.54 -19.36
N GLN A 125 11.35 16.67 -19.89
CA GLN A 125 12.49 17.19 -19.12
C GLN A 125 12.29 18.69 -18.88
N ILE A 126 12.44 19.12 -17.63
CA ILE A 126 12.34 20.54 -17.25
C ILE A 126 13.68 21.22 -17.63
N GLU A 127 13.61 22.47 -18.12
CA GLU A 127 14.78 23.22 -18.58
C GLU A 127 15.87 23.39 -17.52
N ALA A 128 15.47 23.49 -16.23
CA ALA A 128 16.42 23.51 -15.12
C ALA A 128 17.32 22.25 -15.03
N GLU A 129 16.86 21.11 -15.56
CA GLU A 129 17.62 19.85 -15.62
C GLU A 129 18.51 19.74 -16.86
N ARG A 130 18.19 20.49 -17.93
CA ARG A 130 19.00 20.53 -19.16
C ARG A 130 20.37 21.21 -18.94
N GLY A 131 20.46 22.11 -17.93
CA GLY A 131 21.67 22.86 -17.62
C GLY A 131 22.66 22.16 -16.67
N THR A 132 22.22 21.18 -15.89
CA THR A 132 23.04 20.55 -14.83
C THR A 132 23.83 19.30 -15.29
N LYS A 133 23.69 18.85 -16.53
CA LYS A 133 24.33 17.62 -17.03
C LYS A 133 25.74 17.81 -17.59
N LYS A 134 26.57 18.73 -17.03
CA LYS A 134 27.98 18.73 -17.29
C LYS A 134 28.78 18.58 -16.01
N GLY A 135 29.08 17.34 -15.62
CA GLY A 135 30.23 17.14 -14.74
C GLY A 135 30.16 16.11 -13.61
N THR A 136 29.05 15.51 -13.27
CA THR A 136 29.03 14.39 -12.30
C THR A 136 28.41 13.16 -12.92
N ARG A 137 29.20 12.06 -13.01
CA ARG A 137 28.67 10.71 -13.20
C ARG A 137 27.83 10.39 -11.94
N GLU A 138 26.61 10.91 -11.89
CA GLU A 138 25.65 10.42 -10.90
C GLU A 138 25.36 8.96 -11.24
N ALA A 139 25.44 8.11 -10.22
CA ALA A 139 24.97 6.75 -10.24
C ALA A 139 23.57 6.72 -10.90
N PHE A 140 23.27 5.66 -11.67
CA PHE A 140 21.98 5.50 -12.33
C PHE A 140 20.85 5.88 -11.36
N PRO A 141 19.92 6.77 -11.77
CA PRO A 141 18.86 7.20 -10.88
C PRO A 141 18.10 5.99 -10.35
N ASP A 142 17.94 5.92 -9.03
CA ASP A 142 17.17 4.84 -8.40
C ASP A 142 15.66 5.09 -8.60
N TRP A 143 15.05 4.35 -9.51
CA TRP A 143 13.62 4.39 -9.78
C TRP A 143 12.83 3.32 -9.01
N SER A 144 13.36 2.78 -7.91
CA SER A 144 12.67 1.80 -7.09
C SER A 144 11.34 2.34 -6.53
N GLY A 145 10.38 1.45 -6.33
CA GLY A 145 9.03 1.80 -5.89
C GLY A 145 8.35 2.77 -6.87
N ALA A 146 7.64 3.75 -6.37
CA ALA A 146 6.90 4.74 -7.17
C ALA A 146 7.71 6.02 -7.51
N ARG A 147 9.04 6.03 -7.34
CA ARG A 147 9.88 7.22 -7.53
C ARG A 147 9.82 7.78 -8.95
N GLY A 148 9.82 6.92 -9.97
CA GLY A 148 9.68 7.36 -11.36
C GLY A 148 8.31 7.98 -11.64
N LEU A 149 7.24 7.41 -11.10
CA LEU A 149 5.90 8.00 -11.20
C LEU A 149 5.82 9.36 -10.49
N ALA A 150 6.37 9.48 -9.28
CA ALA A 150 6.42 10.75 -8.56
C ALA A 150 7.18 11.82 -9.37
N GLU A 151 8.28 11.43 -10.01
CA GLU A 151 9.05 12.31 -10.90
C GLU A 151 8.24 12.73 -12.14
N ASP A 152 7.46 11.82 -12.73
CA ASP A 152 6.55 12.15 -13.84
C ASP A 152 5.49 13.18 -13.40
N VAL A 153 4.86 12.98 -12.26
CA VAL A 153 3.89 13.95 -11.72
C VAL A 153 4.54 15.32 -11.53
N ARG A 154 5.77 15.39 -11.01
CA ARG A 154 6.52 16.63 -10.84
C ARG A 154 6.82 17.30 -12.20
N ARG A 155 7.26 16.55 -13.20
CA ARG A 155 7.60 17.06 -14.53
C ARG A 155 6.38 17.57 -15.28
N TYR A 156 5.31 16.79 -15.32
CA TYR A 156 4.06 17.23 -15.95
C TYR A 156 3.45 18.44 -15.23
N GLY A 157 3.49 18.49 -13.90
CA GLY A 157 3.04 19.65 -13.13
C GLY A 157 3.83 20.93 -13.46
N ALA A 158 5.16 20.82 -13.57
CA ALA A 158 6.01 21.94 -13.96
C ALA A 158 5.72 22.39 -15.41
N TRP A 159 5.62 21.44 -16.34
CA TRP A 159 5.27 21.72 -17.73
C TRP A 159 3.90 22.40 -17.87
N MET A 160 2.87 21.89 -17.18
CA MET A 160 1.54 22.51 -17.18
C MET A 160 1.57 23.95 -16.67
N ARG A 161 2.32 24.21 -15.60
CA ARG A 161 2.49 25.58 -15.05
C ARG A 161 3.17 26.49 -16.06
N GLU A 162 4.21 26.03 -16.72
CA GLU A 162 4.91 26.79 -17.78
C GLU A 162 3.98 27.09 -18.95
N GLN A 163 3.23 26.12 -19.44
CA GLN A 163 2.25 26.31 -20.51
C GLN A 163 1.13 27.30 -20.10
N ALA A 164 0.68 27.25 -18.87
CA ALA A 164 -0.30 28.22 -18.35
C ALA A 164 0.30 29.62 -18.29
N GLN A 165 1.53 29.78 -17.78
CA GLN A 165 2.22 31.06 -17.71
C GLN A 165 2.41 31.69 -19.11
N GLN A 166 2.76 30.88 -20.12
CA GLN A 166 2.91 31.37 -21.49
C GLN A 166 1.60 31.83 -22.10
N ARG A 167 0.47 31.17 -21.80
CA ARG A 167 -0.83 31.44 -22.39
C ARG A 167 -1.60 32.56 -21.72
N ILE A 168 -1.54 32.63 -20.39
CA ILE A 168 -2.38 33.53 -19.60
C ILE A 168 -1.59 34.39 -18.59
N GLY A 169 -0.26 34.29 -18.54
CA GLY A 169 0.58 35.01 -17.60
C GLY A 169 0.67 36.53 -17.85
N HIS A 170 0.05 37.00 -18.93
CA HIS A 170 -0.05 38.43 -19.30
C HIS A 170 -1.39 39.06 -18.87
N LEU A 171 -2.32 38.23 -18.36
CA LEU A 171 -3.61 38.68 -17.81
C LEU A 171 -3.45 39.08 -16.34
#